data_74c0194719db6f865e27a40c995f2381
#
_entry.id   74c0194719db6f865e27a40c995f2381
#
_cell.length_a   1.000
_cell.length_b   1.000
_cell.length_c   1.000
_cell.angle_alpha   90.00
_cell.angle_beta   90.00
_cell.angle_gamma   90.00
#
_symmetry.space_group_name_H-M   'P 1'
#
loop_
_entity.id
_entity.type
_entity.pdbx_description
1 polymer ?
#
loop_
_entity_poly.entity_id
_entity_poly.type
_entity_poly.pdbx_seq_one_letter_code
_entity_poly.pdbx_strand_id
1 'polypeptide(L)'
;ENRFGKGFPLALFTRQEAVMRKFHQAALLCLSIGLALSSLVILNSAYLHLVNIKQLKLDTFFLGFSFPISLISMSVIFSLMKHEKVGITKILKECSFWMINLGVIVFFLFILANMFRAQVAIATALFLTVAYIFWLYWHQGIQLQQKAFLTSGILFLLITSITGIAYILLAMSPYYLPQYSHPLLRLHAFTALYGWNLSGLMVIGRHGDFPLQLHSSKIIGLHWLTV
;
A
#
# COMPACT_ATOMS: atom_id res chain seq x y z
N GLU A 1 11.12 15.49 -18.45
CA GLU A 1 10.37 14.71 -19.46
C GLU A 1 11.07 13.40 -19.85
N ASN A 2 12.39 13.38 -20.00
CA ASN A 2 13.11 12.15 -20.35
C ASN A 2 13.21 11.09 -19.24
N ARG A 3 12.72 11.35 -18.03
CA ARG A 3 12.85 10.41 -16.90
C ARG A 3 11.79 9.29 -16.86
N PHE A 4 10.67 9.46 -17.54
CA PHE A 4 9.56 8.50 -17.54
C PHE A 4 9.27 7.89 -18.92
N GLY A 5 9.76 8.48 -20.02
CA GLY A 5 9.25 8.21 -21.35
C GLY A 5 9.83 7.01 -22.08
N LYS A 6 11.08 6.64 -21.89
CA LYS A 6 11.68 5.53 -22.63
C LYS A 6 11.61 4.23 -21.82
N GLY A 7 10.78 3.30 -22.27
CA GLY A 7 10.69 1.95 -21.71
C GLY A 7 9.55 1.70 -20.72
N PHE A 8 8.70 2.68 -20.40
CA PHE A 8 7.49 2.44 -19.60
C PHE A 8 6.43 1.69 -20.43
N PRO A 9 5.76 0.64 -19.93
CA PRO A 9 5.92 0.01 -18.60
C PRO A 9 7.01 -1.07 -18.54
N LEU A 10 7.74 -1.35 -19.61
CA LEU A 10 8.72 -2.45 -19.69
C LEU A 10 9.90 -2.26 -18.72
N ALA A 11 10.20 -1.02 -18.34
CA ALA A 11 11.24 -0.72 -17.36
C ALA A 11 10.98 -1.34 -15.97
N LEU A 12 9.70 -1.64 -15.64
CA LEU A 12 9.35 -2.36 -14.41
C LEU A 12 10.00 -3.75 -14.32
N PHE A 13 10.19 -4.40 -15.46
CA PHE A 13 10.72 -5.76 -15.56
C PHE A 13 12.24 -5.81 -15.67
N THR A 14 12.92 -4.67 -15.81
CA THR A 14 14.37 -4.63 -15.92
C THR A 14 15.03 -4.67 -14.55
N ARG A 15 16.12 -5.47 -14.41
CA ARG A 15 16.90 -5.54 -13.16
C ARG A 15 17.82 -4.32 -12.96
N GLN A 16 17.94 -3.45 -13.94
CA GLN A 16 18.83 -2.27 -13.89
C GLN A 16 18.15 -1.09 -13.19
N GLU A 17 16.82 -1.02 -13.20
CA GLU A 17 16.09 0.04 -12.52
C GLU A 17 16.11 -0.09 -11.00
N ALA A 18 16.29 1.03 -10.32
CA ALA A 18 16.21 1.10 -8.87
C ALA A 18 14.78 0.78 -8.40
N VAL A 19 14.64 -0.01 -7.32
CA VAL A 19 13.34 -0.42 -6.75
C VAL A 19 12.44 0.79 -6.45
N MET A 20 13.02 1.90 -5.97
CA MET A 20 12.32 3.17 -5.79
C MET A 20 11.58 3.62 -7.06
N ARG A 21 12.26 3.62 -8.22
CA ARG A 21 11.64 4.04 -9.50
C ARG A 21 10.56 3.07 -9.96
N LYS A 22 10.75 1.77 -9.73
CA LYS A 22 9.74 0.76 -10.03
C LYS A 22 8.45 0.99 -9.24
N PHE A 23 8.54 1.28 -7.95
CA PHE A 23 7.37 1.64 -7.14
C PHE A 23 6.67 2.90 -7.66
N HIS A 24 7.44 3.90 -8.06
CA HIS A 24 6.86 5.12 -8.63
C HIS A 24 6.13 4.85 -9.96
N GLN A 25 6.75 4.10 -10.87
CA GLN A 25 6.14 3.72 -12.15
C GLN A 25 4.91 2.82 -11.93
N ALA A 26 4.98 1.87 -11.01
CA ALA A 26 3.84 1.02 -10.65
C ALA A 26 2.68 1.84 -10.08
N ALA A 27 2.96 2.89 -9.29
CA ALA A 27 1.92 3.79 -8.79
C ALA A 27 1.19 4.53 -9.91
N LEU A 28 1.94 5.06 -10.88
CA LEU A 28 1.35 5.74 -12.05
C LEU A 28 0.54 4.77 -12.92
N LEU A 29 1.04 3.56 -13.13
CA LEU A 29 0.32 2.52 -13.88
C LEU A 29 -0.97 2.12 -13.16
N CYS A 30 -0.91 1.89 -11.85
CA CYS A 30 -2.06 1.55 -11.03
C CYS A 30 -3.11 2.67 -11.06
N LEU A 31 -2.70 3.93 -10.93
CA LEU A 31 -3.58 5.08 -11.01
C LEU A 31 -4.26 5.15 -12.39
N SER A 32 -3.51 4.94 -13.49
CA SER A 32 -4.05 4.96 -14.84
C SER A 32 -5.09 3.85 -15.05
N ILE A 33 -4.80 2.62 -14.57
CA ILE A 33 -5.74 1.50 -14.61
C ILE A 33 -6.97 1.79 -13.74
N GLY A 34 -6.76 2.33 -12.54
CA GLY A 34 -7.84 2.71 -11.62
C GLY A 34 -8.79 3.74 -12.24
N LEU A 35 -8.26 4.76 -12.91
CA LEU A 35 -9.05 5.78 -13.63
C LEU A 35 -9.83 5.17 -14.80
N ALA A 36 -9.22 4.30 -15.58
CA ALA A 36 -9.89 3.59 -16.68
C ALA A 36 -11.03 2.71 -16.16
N LEU A 37 -10.78 1.91 -15.11
CA LEU A 37 -11.81 1.09 -14.46
C LEU A 37 -12.93 1.94 -13.87
N SER A 38 -12.60 3.06 -13.22
CA SER A 38 -13.60 4.00 -12.68
C SER A 38 -14.51 4.52 -13.78
N SER A 39 -13.95 4.90 -14.92
CA SER A 39 -14.72 5.37 -16.08
C SER A 39 -15.66 4.28 -16.60
N LEU A 40 -15.18 3.03 -16.70
CA LEU A 40 -16.02 1.89 -17.13
C LEU A 40 -17.12 1.57 -16.11
N VAL A 41 -16.83 1.64 -14.81
CA VAL A 41 -17.83 1.44 -13.74
C VAL A 41 -18.90 2.51 -13.78
N ILE A 42 -18.53 3.77 -13.99
CA ILE A 42 -19.49 4.88 -14.13
C ILE A 42 -20.35 4.67 -15.38
N LEU A 43 -19.73 4.35 -16.53
CA LEU A 43 -20.45 4.08 -17.77
C LEU A 43 -21.43 2.93 -17.60
N ASN A 44 -21.00 1.83 -17.00
CA ASN A 44 -21.87 0.69 -16.72
C ASN A 44 -23.02 1.05 -15.74
N SER A 45 -22.75 1.80 -14.68
CA SER A 45 -23.77 2.12 -13.67
C SER A 45 -24.78 3.16 -14.13
N ALA A 46 -24.36 4.10 -14.99
CA ALA A 46 -25.23 5.18 -15.46
C ALA A 46 -25.99 4.85 -16.77
N TYR A 47 -25.42 4.00 -17.63
CA TYR A 47 -25.94 3.81 -18.99
C TYR A 47 -26.17 2.35 -19.38
N LEU A 48 -25.20 1.46 -19.12
CA LEU A 48 -25.24 0.11 -19.71
C LEU A 48 -25.98 -0.92 -18.83
N HIS A 49 -25.88 -0.81 -17.52
CA HIS A 49 -26.48 -1.71 -16.52
C HIS A 49 -26.20 -3.21 -16.74
N LEU A 50 -25.07 -3.56 -17.41
CA LEU A 50 -24.72 -4.93 -17.78
C LEU A 50 -24.22 -5.76 -16.60
N VAL A 51 -23.51 -5.13 -15.66
CA VAL A 51 -22.83 -5.81 -14.55
C VAL A 51 -23.17 -5.13 -13.24
N ASN A 52 -23.63 -5.92 -12.25
CA ASN A 52 -23.96 -5.42 -10.91
C ASN A 52 -23.09 -6.13 -9.84
N ILE A 53 -21.80 -5.77 -9.80
CA ILE A 53 -20.84 -6.28 -8.83
C ILE A 53 -20.56 -5.17 -7.81
N LYS A 54 -21.10 -5.31 -6.58
CA LYS A 54 -20.90 -4.30 -5.51
C LYS A 54 -19.44 -4.13 -5.13
N GLN A 55 -18.67 -5.22 -5.12
CA GLN A 55 -17.24 -5.23 -4.81
C GLN A 55 -16.43 -4.36 -5.77
N LEU A 56 -16.83 -4.26 -7.03
CA LEU A 56 -16.12 -3.50 -8.05
C LEU A 56 -16.02 -2.00 -7.72
N LYS A 57 -17.00 -1.42 -7.02
CA LYS A 57 -16.95 -0.02 -6.57
C LYS A 57 -15.88 0.22 -5.51
N LEU A 58 -15.73 -0.72 -4.56
CA LEU A 58 -14.71 -0.65 -3.53
C LEU A 58 -13.32 -0.84 -4.11
N ASP A 59 -13.16 -1.81 -4.99
CA ASP A 59 -11.89 -2.10 -5.68
C ASP A 59 -11.43 -0.92 -6.53
N THR A 60 -12.36 -0.21 -7.16
CA THR A 60 -12.07 0.99 -7.94
C THR A 60 -11.50 2.12 -7.08
N PHE A 61 -12.08 2.37 -5.89
CA PHE A 61 -11.54 3.35 -4.95
C PHE A 61 -10.14 2.96 -4.46
N PHE A 62 -9.94 1.69 -4.15
CA PHE A 62 -8.66 1.20 -3.69
C PHE A 62 -7.58 1.34 -4.78
N LEU A 63 -7.85 0.91 -6.01
CA LEU A 63 -6.92 0.98 -7.15
C LEU A 63 -6.68 2.42 -7.62
N GLY A 64 -7.69 3.29 -7.55
CA GLY A 64 -7.60 4.67 -8.02
C GLY A 64 -7.02 5.65 -6.99
N PHE A 65 -6.96 5.29 -5.71
CA PHE A 65 -6.55 6.20 -4.65
C PHE A 65 -5.58 5.57 -3.64
N SER A 66 -6.04 4.58 -2.87
CA SER A 66 -5.29 4.09 -1.72
C SER A 66 -4.00 3.37 -2.12
N PHE A 67 -4.07 2.50 -3.11
CA PHE A 67 -2.91 1.72 -3.54
C PHE A 67 -1.85 2.55 -4.27
N PRO A 68 -2.17 3.46 -5.21
CA PRO A 68 -1.20 4.39 -5.78
C PRO A 68 -0.46 5.22 -4.73
N ILE A 69 -1.16 5.77 -3.72
CA ILE A 69 -0.53 6.51 -2.62
C ILE A 69 0.41 5.61 -1.84
N SER A 70 -0.01 4.39 -1.53
CA SER A 70 0.84 3.39 -0.86
C SER A 70 2.10 3.08 -1.66
N LEU A 71 2.00 2.90 -2.97
CA LEU A 71 3.16 2.63 -3.85
C LEU A 71 4.12 3.82 -3.93
N ILE A 72 3.61 5.06 -4.01
CA ILE A 72 4.47 6.25 -3.96
C ILE A 72 5.12 6.38 -2.59
N SER A 73 4.41 6.12 -1.50
CA SER A 73 4.97 6.11 -0.14
C SER A 73 6.09 5.09 -0.01
N MET A 74 5.92 3.88 -0.58
CA MET A 74 7.00 2.88 -0.67
C MET A 74 8.17 3.38 -1.51
N SER A 75 7.91 4.05 -2.64
CA SER A 75 8.97 4.68 -3.45
C SER A 75 9.83 5.65 -2.61
N VAL A 76 9.19 6.50 -1.80
CA VAL A 76 9.88 7.43 -0.89
C VAL A 76 10.68 6.67 0.17
N ILE A 77 10.10 5.65 0.80
CA ILE A 77 10.80 4.80 1.78
C ILE A 77 12.06 4.20 1.18
N PHE A 78 11.98 3.59 0.00
CA PHE A 78 13.15 3.02 -0.67
C PHE A 78 14.16 4.09 -1.14
N SER A 79 13.72 5.33 -1.42
CA SER A 79 14.62 6.45 -1.74
C SER A 79 15.44 6.92 -0.55
N LEU A 80 14.88 6.79 0.65
CA LEU A 80 15.51 7.17 1.91
C LEU A 80 16.34 6.04 2.55
N MET A 81 16.47 4.91 1.88
CA MET A 81 17.39 3.83 2.29
C MET A 81 18.77 4.00 1.65
N LYS A 82 19.81 3.55 2.35
CA LYS A 82 21.17 3.52 1.81
C LYS A 82 21.22 2.69 0.51
N HIS A 83 21.93 3.23 -0.46
CA HIS A 83 22.15 2.56 -1.75
C HIS A 83 23.14 1.41 -1.60
N GLU A 84 22.71 0.19 -1.90
CA GLU A 84 23.56 -0.99 -1.99
C GLU A 84 23.77 -1.34 -3.48
N LYS A 85 25.03 -1.46 -3.86
CA LYS A 85 25.39 -1.73 -5.27
C LYS A 85 25.11 -3.17 -5.68
N VAL A 86 25.36 -4.15 -4.81
CA VAL A 86 25.20 -5.60 -5.08
C VAL A 86 24.96 -6.32 -3.75
N GLY A 87 24.20 -7.42 -3.75
CA GLY A 87 24.05 -8.29 -2.60
C GLY A 87 22.63 -8.85 -2.42
N ILE A 88 22.46 -9.70 -1.43
CA ILE A 88 21.18 -10.33 -1.09
C ILE A 88 20.09 -9.30 -0.77
N THR A 89 20.46 -8.18 -0.17
CA THR A 89 19.52 -7.09 0.17
C THR A 89 18.91 -6.46 -1.08
N LYS A 90 19.67 -6.34 -2.19
CA LYS A 90 19.10 -5.87 -3.46
C LYS A 90 18.05 -6.83 -4.00
N ILE A 91 18.33 -8.14 -3.93
CA ILE A 91 17.37 -9.17 -4.36
C ILE A 91 16.12 -9.13 -3.49
N LEU A 92 16.27 -9.00 -2.18
CA LEU A 92 15.14 -8.93 -1.25
C LEU A 92 14.30 -7.66 -1.43
N LYS A 93 14.93 -6.51 -1.73
CA LYS A 93 14.21 -5.27 -2.10
C LYS A 93 13.39 -5.48 -3.38
N GLU A 94 13.96 -6.16 -4.37
CA GLU A 94 13.27 -6.49 -5.63
C GLU A 94 12.12 -7.48 -5.41
N CYS A 95 12.34 -8.52 -4.60
CA CYS A 95 11.28 -9.46 -4.20
C CYS A 95 10.15 -8.75 -3.45
N SER A 96 10.48 -7.80 -2.56
CA SER A 96 9.48 -7.01 -1.86
C SER A 96 8.63 -6.16 -2.81
N PHE A 97 9.25 -5.57 -3.84
CA PHE A 97 8.53 -4.85 -4.88
C PHE A 97 7.50 -5.74 -5.58
N TRP A 98 7.92 -6.90 -6.05
CA TRP A 98 7.05 -7.83 -6.75
C TRP A 98 5.97 -8.41 -5.83
N MET A 99 6.34 -8.75 -4.58
CA MET A 99 5.39 -9.28 -3.60
C MET A 99 4.30 -8.27 -3.26
N ILE A 100 4.63 -6.98 -3.07
CA ILE A 100 3.62 -5.94 -2.82
C ILE A 100 2.70 -5.78 -4.04
N ASN A 101 3.26 -5.63 -5.25
CA ASN A 101 2.45 -5.33 -6.42
C ASN A 101 1.60 -6.52 -6.86
N LEU A 102 2.19 -7.68 -7.08
CA LEU A 102 1.47 -8.88 -7.50
C LEU A 102 0.63 -9.46 -6.37
N GLY A 103 1.14 -9.43 -5.14
CA GLY A 103 0.42 -9.94 -3.98
C GLY A 103 -0.90 -9.22 -3.74
N VAL A 104 -0.92 -7.89 -3.89
CA VAL A 104 -2.16 -7.11 -3.77
C VAL A 104 -3.14 -7.45 -4.90
N ILE A 105 -2.67 -7.56 -6.16
CA ILE A 105 -3.53 -7.95 -7.29
C ILE A 105 -4.13 -9.34 -7.05
N VAL A 106 -3.30 -10.31 -6.68
CA VAL A 106 -3.74 -11.69 -6.40
C VAL A 106 -4.71 -11.74 -5.20
N PHE A 107 -4.47 -10.92 -4.17
CA PHE A 107 -5.37 -10.79 -3.05
C PHE A 107 -6.79 -10.36 -3.48
N PHE A 108 -6.89 -9.33 -4.35
CA PHE A 108 -8.17 -8.90 -4.89
C PHE A 108 -8.85 -9.97 -5.76
N LEU A 109 -8.09 -10.68 -6.57
CA LEU A 109 -8.64 -11.81 -7.35
C LEU A 109 -9.24 -12.89 -6.43
N PHE A 110 -8.59 -13.18 -5.30
CA PHE A 110 -9.13 -14.12 -4.32
C PHE A 110 -10.35 -13.58 -3.57
N ILE A 111 -10.46 -12.26 -3.37
CA ILE A 111 -11.69 -11.65 -2.84
C ILE A 111 -12.84 -11.86 -3.83
N LEU A 112 -12.64 -11.55 -5.10
CA LEU A 112 -13.65 -11.73 -6.14
C LEU A 112 -14.06 -13.20 -6.31
N ALA A 113 -13.12 -14.14 -6.16
CA ALA A 113 -13.35 -15.58 -6.21
C ALA A 113 -13.90 -16.18 -4.90
N ASN A 114 -14.07 -15.39 -3.83
CA ASN A 114 -14.48 -15.85 -2.50
C ASN A 114 -13.57 -16.97 -1.90
N MET A 115 -12.26 -16.94 -2.22
CA MET A 115 -11.29 -17.94 -1.79
C MET A 115 -10.63 -17.55 -0.45
N PHE A 116 -11.35 -17.61 0.67
CA PHE A 116 -10.89 -17.14 1.99
C PHE A 116 -9.53 -17.69 2.43
N ARG A 117 -9.27 -18.98 2.28
CA ARG A 117 -7.97 -19.60 2.67
C ARG A 117 -6.81 -18.97 1.88
N ALA A 118 -7.00 -18.75 0.59
CA ALA A 118 -6.00 -18.13 -0.26
C ALA A 118 -5.82 -16.63 0.09
N GLN A 119 -6.91 -15.94 0.46
CA GLN A 119 -6.85 -14.56 0.98
C GLN A 119 -5.98 -14.48 2.24
N VAL A 120 -6.16 -15.38 3.21
CA VAL A 120 -5.34 -15.41 4.44
C VAL A 120 -3.87 -15.67 4.08
N ALA A 121 -3.59 -16.61 3.21
CA ALA A 121 -2.22 -16.95 2.83
C ALA A 121 -1.49 -15.76 2.18
N ILE A 122 -2.13 -15.10 1.20
CA ILE A 122 -1.52 -13.95 0.52
C ILE A 122 -1.45 -12.72 1.43
N ALA A 123 -2.46 -12.47 2.28
CA ALA A 123 -2.45 -11.38 3.25
C ALA A 123 -1.32 -11.57 4.28
N THR A 124 -1.07 -12.80 4.73
CA THR A 124 0.05 -13.13 5.62
C THR A 124 1.39 -12.91 4.91
N ALA A 125 1.53 -13.29 3.65
CA ALA A 125 2.75 -13.05 2.88
C ALA A 125 2.99 -11.54 2.67
N LEU A 126 1.95 -10.75 2.41
CA LEU A 126 2.01 -9.28 2.35
C LEU A 126 2.42 -8.68 3.69
N PHE A 127 1.83 -9.14 4.81
CA PHE A 127 2.22 -8.71 6.15
C PHE A 127 3.71 -8.96 6.41
N LEU A 128 4.21 -10.16 6.13
CA LEU A 128 5.64 -10.48 6.30
C LEU A 128 6.54 -9.61 5.43
N THR A 129 6.10 -9.30 4.21
CA THR A 129 6.82 -8.39 3.31
C THR A 129 6.88 -6.97 3.88
N VAL A 130 5.77 -6.44 4.40
CA VAL A 130 5.72 -5.12 5.04
C VAL A 130 6.57 -5.11 6.31
N ALA A 131 6.52 -6.17 7.12
CA ALA A 131 7.37 -6.31 8.32
C ALA A 131 8.85 -6.33 7.96
N TYR A 132 9.23 -7.00 6.86
CA TYR A 132 10.59 -6.98 6.34
C TYR A 132 11.00 -5.57 5.87
N ILE A 133 10.14 -4.88 5.11
CA ILE A 133 10.40 -3.49 4.67
C ILE A 133 10.56 -2.56 5.89
N PHE A 134 9.72 -2.72 6.91
CA PHE A 134 9.83 -1.98 8.16
C PHE A 134 11.19 -2.21 8.82
N TRP A 135 11.59 -3.46 9.00
CA TRP A 135 12.90 -3.82 9.57
C TRP A 135 14.05 -3.22 8.77
N LEU A 136 14.01 -3.34 7.45
CA LEU A 136 15.02 -2.82 6.54
C LEU A 136 15.12 -1.29 6.65
N TYR A 137 13.97 -0.60 6.64
CA TYR A 137 13.91 0.86 6.75
C TYR A 137 14.40 1.36 8.11
N TRP A 138 14.07 0.65 9.18
CA TRP A 138 14.57 0.95 10.52
C TRP A 138 16.10 0.96 10.57
N HIS A 139 16.75 -0.04 9.97
CA HIS A 139 18.21 -0.20 10.01
C HIS A 139 18.95 0.62 8.94
N GLN A 140 18.42 0.71 7.74
CA GLN A 140 19.09 1.31 6.59
C GLN A 140 18.58 2.71 6.22
N GLY A 141 17.49 3.16 6.81
CA GLY A 141 16.91 4.47 6.53
C GLY A 141 17.85 5.60 6.95
N ILE A 142 17.99 6.61 6.11
CA ILE A 142 18.73 7.83 6.39
C ILE A 142 18.02 8.60 7.50
N GLN A 143 18.78 9.14 8.45
CA GLN A 143 18.24 9.87 9.59
C GLN A 143 17.78 11.28 9.17
N LEU A 144 16.55 11.37 8.71
CA LEU A 144 15.86 12.60 8.34
C LEU A 144 14.54 12.69 9.10
N GLN A 145 13.91 13.86 9.12
CA GLN A 145 12.57 14.03 9.74
C GLN A 145 11.55 13.03 9.21
N GLN A 146 11.58 12.78 7.91
CA GLN A 146 10.68 11.86 7.21
C GLN A 146 10.79 10.42 7.74
N LYS A 147 12.00 10.00 8.17
CA LYS A 147 12.22 8.64 8.65
C LYS A 147 11.33 8.29 9.83
N ALA A 148 11.32 9.13 10.86
CA ALA A 148 10.54 8.86 12.06
C ALA A 148 9.03 8.80 11.75
N PHE A 149 8.54 9.74 10.95
CA PHE A 149 7.14 9.82 10.60
C PHE A 149 6.69 8.66 9.69
N LEU A 150 7.47 8.32 8.65
CA LEU A 150 7.19 7.18 7.78
C LEU A 150 7.32 5.83 8.51
N THR A 151 8.24 5.73 9.47
CA THR A 151 8.33 4.55 10.34
C THR A 151 7.04 4.34 11.11
N SER A 152 6.48 5.42 11.68
CA SER A 152 5.16 5.41 12.33
C SER A 152 4.06 5.01 11.33
N GLY A 153 4.09 5.55 10.10
CA GLY A 153 3.17 5.17 9.05
C GLY A 153 3.21 3.67 8.71
N ILE A 154 4.40 3.07 8.59
CA ILE A 154 4.53 1.62 8.35
C ILE A 154 3.99 0.80 9.52
N LEU A 155 4.10 1.27 10.76
CA LEU A 155 3.48 0.61 11.91
C LEU A 155 1.96 0.57 11.77
N PHE A 156 1.32 1.65 11.33
CA PHE A 156 -0.11 1.64 11.00
C PHE A 156 -0.43 0.66 9.88
N LEU A 157 0.43 0.55 8.86
CA LEU A 157 0.24 -0.43 7.79
C LEU A 157 0.35 -1.88 8.30
N LEU A 158 1.23 -2.15 9.27
CA LEU A 158 1.31 -3.46 9.94
C LEU A 158 0.03 -3.75 10.74
N ILE A 159 -0.49 -2.78 11.49
CA ILE A 159 -1.77 -2.90 12.20
C ILE A 159 -2.91 -3.15 11.21
N THR A 160 -2.93 -2.42 10.10
CA THR A 160 -3.88 -2.63 9.00
C THR A 160 -3.82 -4.07 8.48
N SER A 161 -2.62 -4.61 8.25
CA SER A 161 -2.45 -5.97 7.77
C SER A 161 -2.96 -7.01 8.79
N ILE A 162 -2.66 -6.82 10.08
CA ILE A 162 -3.13 -7.70 11.15
C ILE A 162 -4.67 -7.67 11.26
N THR A 163 -5.25 -6.48 11.26
CA THR A 163 -6.72 -6.31 11.36
C THR A 163 -7.44 -6.86 10.12
N GLY A 164 -6.82 -6.74 8.93
CA GLY A 164 -7.32 -7.36 7.71
C GLY A 164 -7.33 -8.88 7.76
N ILE A 165 -6.22 -9.51 8.21
CA ILE A 165 -6.14 -10.96 8.41
C ILE A 165 -7.17 -11.41 9.45
N ALA A 166 -7.26 -10.72 10.58
CA ALA A 166 -8.22 -11.02 11.64
C ALA A 166 -9.68 -10.95 11.12
N TYR A 167 -9.98 -9.95 10.28
CA TYR A 167 -11.30 -9.82 9.65
C TYR A 167 -11.63 -11.03 8.76
N ILE A 168 -10.68 -11.48 7.93
CA ILE A 168 -10.89 -12.66 7.05
C ILE A 168 -11.08 -13.93 7.89
N LEU A 169 -10.26 -14.13 8.92
CA LEU A 169 -10.37 -15.28 9.83
C LEU A 169 -11.72 -15.28 10.57
N LEU A 170 -12.16 -14.11 11.02
CA LEU A 170 -13.46 -13.95 11.64
C LEU A 170 -14.59 -14.30 10.66
N ALA A 171 -14.49 -13.84 9.40
CA ALA A 171 -15.48 -14.14 8.36
C ALA A 171 -15.55 -15.64 7.99
N MET A 172 -14.47 -16.39 8.23
CA MET A 172 -14.43 -17.86 8.05
C MET A 172 -15.05 -18.62 9.24
N SER A 173 -15.26 -17.96 10.36
CA SER A 173 -15.80 -18.61 11.57
C SER A 173 -17.26 -18.98 11.38
N PRO A 174 -17.70 -20.17 11.84
CA PRO A 174 -19.12 -20.53 11.84
C PRO A 174 -19.96 -19.63 12.78
N TYR A 175 -19.30 -18.93 13.71
CA TYR A 175 -19.94 -18.00 14.65
C TYR A 175 -19.88 -16.55 14.15
N TYR A 176 -19.65 -16.34 12.86
CA TYR A 176 -19.57 -15.01 12.27
C TYR A 176 -20.90 -14.25 12.41
N LEU A 177 -20.84 -13.14 13.11
CA LEU A 177 -21.92 -12.18 13.20
C LEU A 177 -21.44 -10.83 12.66
N PRO A 178 -22.10 -10.25 11.64
CA PRO A 178 -21.67 -9.00 11.01
C PRO A 178 -21.44 -7.85 12.01
N GLN A 179 -22.26 -7.80 13.06
CA GLN A 179 -22.17 -6.79 14.12
C GLN A 179 -20.81 -6.76 14.85
N TYR A 180 -20.13 -7.89 14.98
CA TYR A 180 -18.81 -7.97 15.63
C TYR A 180 -17.68 -7.64 14.68
N SER A 181 -17.87 -7.78 13.38
CA SER A 181 -16.86 -7.48 12.38
C SER A 181 -16.79 -6.00 12.00
N HIS A 182 -17.88 -5.24 12.17
CA HIS A 182 -17.92 -3.81 11.85
C HIS A 182 -16.86 -2.96 12.56
N PRO A 183 -16.62 -3.10 13.88
CA PRO A 183 -15.58 -2.34 14.56
C PRO A 183 -14.20 -2.68 14.02
N LEU A 184 -13.90 -3.96 13.74
CA LEU A 184 -12.62 -4.40 13.20
C LEU A 184 -12.38 -3.86 11.78
N LEU A 185 -13.43 -3.86 10.93
CA LEU A 185 -13.34 -3.29 9.59
C LEU A 185 -13.16 -1.77 9.63
N ARG A 186 -13.80 -1.07 10.56
CA ARG A 186 -13.56 0.36 10.78
C ARG A 186 -12.12 0.62 11.21
N LEU A 187 -11.61 -0.12 12.19
CA LEU A 187 -10.22 0.00 12.63
C LEU A 187 -9.24 -0.24 11.47
N HIS A 188 -9.47 -1.29 10.67
CA HIS A 188 -8.70 -1.57 9.46
C HIS A 188 -8.71 -0.37 8.50
N ALA A 189 -9.88 0.20 8.21
CA ALA A 189 -10.00 1.34 7.31
C ALA A 189 -9.33 2.61 7.88
N PHE A 190 -9.51 2.90 9.17
CA PHE A 190 -8.88 4.06 9.81
C PHE A 190 -7.36 3.97 9.82
N THR A 191 -6.80 2.83 10.22
CA THR A 191 -5.35 2.63 10.24
C THR A 191 -4.75 2.64 8.83
N ALA A 192 -5.48 2.14 7.82
CA ALA A 192 -5.05 2.20 6.42
C ALA A 192 -5.05 3.63 5.86
N LEU A 193 -6.17 4.35 6.04
CA LEU A 193 -6.35 5.66 5.39
C LEU A 193 -5.67 6.77 6.17
N TYR A 194 -5.97 6.89 7.47
CA TYR A 194 -5.47 8.00 8.30
C TYR A 194 -4.11 7.69 8.91
N GLY A 195 -3.81 6.43 9.21
CA GLY A 195 -2.50 6.03 9.71
C GLY A 195 -1.46 5.98 8.59
N TRP A 196 -1.64 5.11 7.62
CA TRP A 196 -0.66 4.86 6.57
C TRP A 196 -0.71 5.84 5.40
N ASN A 197 -1.85 5.93 4.70
CA ASN A 197 -1.94 6.74 3.49
C ASN A 197 -1.75 8.23 3.76
N LEU A 198 -2.30 8.75 4.86
CA LEU A 198 -2.10 10.15 5.26
C LEU A 198 -0.64 10.43 5.58
N SER A 199 0.06 9.51 6.26
CA SER A 199 1.50 9.64 6.53
C SER A 199 2.31 9.74 5.24
N GLY A 200 2.01 8.88 4.27
CA GLY A 200 2.64 8.91 2.94
C GLY A 200 2.34 10.20 2.21
N LEU A 201 1.07 10.61 2.17
CA LEU A 201 0.63 11.83 1.49
C LEU A 201 1.29 13.09 2.06
N MET A 202 1.41 13.19 3.38
CA MET A 202 2.11 14.30 4.05
C MET A 202 3.57 14.40 3.60
N VAL A 203 4.28 13.26 3.55
CA VAL A 203 5.69 13.24 3.13
C VAL A 203 5.84 13.49 1.63
N ILE A 204 4.93 13.01 0.80
CA ILE A 204 4.94 13.23 -0.66
C ILE A 204 4.69 14.71 -0.96
N GLY A 205 3.66 15.30 -0.35
CA GLY A 205 3.26 16.69 -0.60
C GLY A 205 4.29 17.71 -0.16
N ARG A 206 5.14 17.39 0.83
CA ARG A 206 6.13 18.30 1.43
C ARG A 206 7.52 17.70 1.48
N HIS A 207 7.91 16.95 0.45
CA HIS A 207 9.14 16.16 0.44
C HIS A 207 10.42 16.97 0.73
N GLY A 208 10.50 18.21 0.30
CA GLY A 208 11.67 19.07 0.47
C GLY A 208 11.50 20.21 1.47
N ASP A 209 10.28 20.45 1.98
CA ASP A 209 9.94 21.59 2.82
C ASP A 209 8.93 21.20 3.90
N PHE A 210 9.42 20.98 5.11
CA PHE A 210 8.59 20.64 6.26
C PHE A 210 8.55 21.79 7.27
N PRO A 211 7.47 22.60 7.27
CA PRO A 211 7.28 23.62 8.30
C PRO A 211 7.01 23.03 9.68
N LEU A 212 6.61 21.75 9.74
CA LEU A 212 6.34 21.00 10.96
C LEU A 212 7.49 20.05 11.27
N GLN A 213 7.83 19.92 12.54
CA GLN A 213 8.83 18.96 13.00
C GLN A 213 8.24 17.53 13.02
N LEU A 214 8.14 16.89 11.87
CA LEU A 214 7.54 15.55 11.72
C LEU A 214 8.22 14.46 12.57
N HIS A 215 9.46 14.67 13.00
CA HIS A 215 10.17 13.76 13.91
C HIS A 215 9.81 13.99 15.40
N SER A 216 9.05 15.03 15.70
CA SER A 216 8.62 15.34 17.06
C SER A 216 7.71 14.23 17.60
N SER A 217 8.06 13.70 18.79
CA SER A 217 7.24 12.71 19.48
C SER A 217 5.83 13.20 19.77
N LYS A 218 5.65 14.53 19.96
CA LYS A 218 4.33 15.14 20.16
C LYS A 218 3.45 15.05 18.90
N ILE A 219 4.02 15.31 17.71
CA ILE A 219 3.29 15.21 16.44
C ILE A 219 2.96 13.76 16.13
N ILE A 220 3.93 12.85 16.31
CA ILE A 220 3.70 11.41 16.13
C ILE A 220 2.65 10.91 17.14
N GLY A 221 2.77 11.30 18.41
CA GLY A 221 1.80 10.93 19.45
C GLY A 221 0.39 11.48 19.17
N LEU A 222 0.26 12.71 18.69
CA LEU A 222 -1.02 13.27 18.27
C LEU A 222 -1.62 12.48 17.09
N HIS A 223 -0.80 12.11 16.12
CA HIS A 223 -1.26 11.28 14.99
C HIS A 223 -1.77 9.92 15.47
N TRP A 224 -1.06 9.26 16.40
CA TRP A 224 -1.52 8.00 17.00
C TRP A 224 -2.82 8.15 17.80
N LEU A 225 -3.01 9.29 18.45
CA LEU A 225 -4.24 9.56 19.22
C LEU A 225 -5.45 9.81 18.30
N THR A 226 -5.23 10.35 17.11
CA THR A 226 -6.30 10.69 16.16
C THR A 226 -6.71 9.53 15.26
N VAL A 227 -5.86 8.52 15.10
CA VAL A 227 -6.11 7.29 14.33
C VAL A 227 -6.64 6.19 15.23
#